data_8bb6270d1e9412ca478c2e317e222223
#
_entry.id   8bb6270d1e9412ca478c2e317e222223
#
_cell.length_a   1.000
_cell.length_b   1.000
_cell.length_c   1.000
_cell.angle_alpha   90.00
_cell.angle_beta   90.00
_cell.angle_gamma   90.00
#
_symmetry.space_group_name_H-M   'P 1'
#
loop_
_entity.id
_entity.type
_entity.pdbx_description
1 polymer ?
#
loop_
_entity_poly.entity_id
_entity_poly.type
_entity_poly.pdbx_seq_one_letter_code
_entity_poly.pdbx_strand_id
1 'polypeptide(L)'
;MRVWLAMLGICAASALAAPAHAQSEVPQASPQPEAPIADRLTLTANGSTLSAASGGYGESLGWLRSLHGGGMVGLGVQQQTLADARWTFASVNGALTRRNAAGRTRSISAEIYRGSGEDTGRPFDYAVTALGVAGAVTDRLSLRFETREIDIDTTHGNLPKLGLSFLWNTHFLTDVAYAKSVSGNLGTELVSTRTDYFGERFRLLFGAAFGEAAPSVLNLQPGLALPEGTSSRQFFVGVSKPLERGELLAVADQLYVSGSERATLTISYMIPLRREQRSKQ
;
A
#
# COMPACT_ATOMS: atom_id res chain seq x y z
N MET A 1 -15.45 -4.41 -28.40
CA MET A 1 -15.53 -5.40 -27.32
C MET A 1 -14.19 -6.08 -27.06
N ARG A 2 -13.05 -5.34 -27.10
CA ARG A 2 -11.69 -5.87 -26.90
C ARG A 2 -10.80 -5.03 -25.97
N VAL A 3 -11.32 -4.02 -25.28
CA VAL A 3 -10.55 -3.04 -24.47
C VAL A 3 -10.55 -3.38 -22.96
N TRP A 4 -11.07 -4.51 -22.55
CA TRP A 4 -11.55 -4.78 -21.19
C TRP A 4 -10.49 -5.30 -20.19
N LEU A 5 -9.21 -5.35 -20.54
CA LEU A 5 -8.34 -6.26 -19.78
C LEU A 5 -7.03 -5.72 -19.24
N ALA A 6 -6.83 -4.46 -19.30
CA ALA A 6 -5.50 -3.93 -19.12
C ALA A 6 -5.23 -3.25 -17.79
N MET A 7 -5.52 -3.79 -16.60
CA MET A 7 -5.15 -2.96 -15.47
C MET A 7 -5.35 -3.46 -14.07
N LEU A 8 -4.32 -3.95 -13.49
CA LEU A 8 -4.47 -4.45 -12.13
C LEU A 8 -3.12 -4.66 -11.39
N GLY A 9 -2.16 -3.72 -11.51
CA GLY A 9 -0.80 -3.89 -10.99
C GLY A 9 -0.39 -3.09 -9.76
N ILE A 10 -1.15 -2.11 -9.30
CA ILE A 10 -0.61 -1.11 -8.38
C ILE A 10 -1.09 -1.25 -6.93
N CYS A 11 -2.26 -1.80 -6.68
CA CYS A 11 -2.73 -1.91 -5.29
C CYS A 11 -1.91 -2.86 -4.43
N ALA A 12 -1.31 -3.90 -5.00
CA ALA A 12 -0.38 -4.73 -4.24
C ALA A 12 0.93 -3.97 -3.95
N ALA A 13 1.46 -3.23 -4.91
CA ALA A 13 2.67 -2.43 -4.72
C ALA A 13 2.41 -1.19 -3.85
N SER A 14 1.25 -0.53 -3.98
CA SER A 14 0.91 0.63 -3.14
C SER A 14 0.45 0.22 -1.74
N ALA A 15 -0.22 -0.91 -1.57
CA ALA A 15 -0.48 -1.48 -0.26
C ALA A 15 0.81 -2.04 0.40
N LEU A 16 1.84 -2.32 -0.40
CA LEU A 16 3.15 -2.79 0.07
C LEU A 16 4.18 -1.67 0.15
N ALA A 17 4.04 -0.60 -0.66
CA ALA A 17 4.80 0.64 -0.56
C ALA A 17 4.13 1.65 0.38
N ALA A 18 2.89 1.46 0.79
CA ALA A 18 2.43 2.08 2.03
C ALA A 18 3.49 1.73 3.07
N PRO A 19 4.09 2.74 3.72
CA PRO A 19 5.31 2.54 4.47
C PRO A 19 5.09 1.34 5.38
N ALA A 20 5.94 0.35 5.23
CA ALA A 20 5.97 -0.83 6.09
C ALA A 20 6.05 -0.47 7.59
N HIS A 21 5.93 0.80 7.91
CA HIS A 21 6.12 1.44 9.21
C HIS A 21 4.91 2.22 9.74
N ALA A 22 3.82 2.38 8.99
CA ALA A 22 2.50 2.46 9.61
C ALA A 22 2.04 1.08 10.09
N GLN A 23 2.83 0.06 9.82
CA GLN A 23 2.71 -1.23 10.47
C GLN A 23 2.98 -1.00 11.95
N SER A 24 1.97 -1.27 12.74
CA SER A 24 2.02 -1.43 14.17
C SER A 24 3.42 -1.89 14.59
N GLU A 25 4.25 -0.98 15.10
CA GLU A 25 5.33 -1.45 15.96
C GLU A 25 4.64 -2.31 17.00
N VAL A 26 4.89 -3.61 16.93
CA VAL A 26 4.51 -4.55 17.97
C VAL A 26 4.97 -3.90 19.27
N PRO A 27 4.09 -3.70 20.28
CA PRO A 27 4.49 -3.09 21.53
C PRO A 27 5.56 -3.97 22.15
N GLN A 28 6.83 -3.65 21.90
CA GLN A 28 7.92 -4.27 22.64
C GLN A 28 7.92 -3.62 24.04
N ALA A 29 7.64 -4.42 25.03
CA ALA A 29 7.64 -4.04 26.46
C ALA A 29 9.08 -3.84 26.98
N SER A 30 9.88 -3.01 26.33
CA SER A 30 11.18 -2.55 26.82
C SER A 30 11.45 -1.17 26.23
N PRO A 31 12.01 -0.21 26.98
CA PRO A 31 12.47 1.04 26.41
C PRO A 31 13.64 0.72 25.49
N GLN A 32 13.34 0.51 24.20
CA GLN A 32 14.39 0.47 23.21
C GLN A 32 15.04 1.85 23.14
N PRO A 33 16.39 1.92 23.09
CA PRO A 33 17.08 3.15 22.77
C PRO A 33 16.51 3.69 21.46
N GLU A 34 16.31 5.00 21.35
CA GLU A 34 15.79 5.65 20.14
C GLU A 34 16.47 5.04 18.92
N ALA A 35 15.66 4.41 18.07
CA ALA A 35 16.19 3.78 16.87
C ALA A 35 16.96 4.84 16.07
N PRO A 36 18.20 4.57 15.65
CA PRO A 36 18.99 5.55 14.92
C PRO A 36 18.21 5.99 13.70
N ILE A 37 18.24 7.31 13.41
CA ILE A 37 17.64 7.88 12.21
C ILE A 37 18.21 7.13 11.02
N ALA A 38 17.40 6.32 10.38
CA ALA A 38 17.79 5.54 9.24
C ALA A 38 17.04 6.04 8.00
N ASP A 39 17.78 6.44 7.00
CA ASP A 39 17.25 6.62 5.66
C ASP A 39 17.13 5.24 5.00
N ARG A 40 16.10 5.03 4.20
CA ARG A 40 15.88 3.78 3.47
C ARG A 40 15.55 4.09 2.02
N LEU A 41 16.11 3.29 1.13
CA LEU A 41 15.78 3.29 -0.28
C LEU A 41 15.02 2.02 -0.59
N THR A 42 13.93 2.12 -1.34
CA THR A 42 13.15 0.96 -1.79
C THR A 42 13.09 0.96 -3.30
N LEU A 43 13.49 -0.16 -3.88
CA LEU A 43 13.35 -0.46 -5.30
C LEU A 43 12.27 -1.52 -5.44
N THR A 44 11.30 -1.31 -6.34
CA THR A 44 10.24 -2.28 -6.59
C THR A 44 10.11 -2.51 -8.08
N ALA A 45 9.91 -3.76 -8.46
CA ALA A 45 9.52 -4.16 -9.80
C ALA A 45 8.33 -5.11 -9.70
N ASN A 46 7.40 -5.01 -10.65
CA ASN A 46 6.29 -5.94 -10.76
C ASN A 46 6.04 -6.35 -12.21
N GLY A 47 5.50 -7.54 -12.38
CA GLY A 47 5.01 -8.03 -13.65
C GLY A 47 3.64 -8.67 -13.47
N SER A 48 2.75 -8.46 -14.42
CA SER A 48 1.38 -9.00 -14.39
C SER A 48 1.01 -9.68 -15.70
N THR A 49 0.19 -10.71 -15.57
CA THR A 49 -0.49 -11.37 -16.68
C THR A 49 -1.99 -11.10 -16.60
N LEU A 50 -2.65 -11.05 -17.73
CA LEU A 50 -4.09 -10.83 -17.85
C LEU A 50 -4.71 -11.95 -18.68
N SER A 51 -5.90 -12.40 -18.30
CA SER A 51 -6.56 -13.54 -18.98
C SER A 51 -6.98 -13.26 -20.41
N ALA A 52 -7.10 -12.02 -20.84
CA ALA A 52 -7.60 -11.65 -22.17
C ALA A 52 -6.89 -10.45 -22.81
N ALA A 53 -5.70 -10.04 -22.34
CA ALA A 53 -4.89 -8.99 -22.96
C ALA A 53 -3.38 -9.20 -22.72
N SER A 54 -2.55 -8.36 -23.32
CA SER A 54 -1.13 -8.31 -23.00
C SER A 54 -0.94 -7.98 -21.51
N GLY A 55 0.04 -8.61 -20.87
CA GLY A 55 0.40 -8.33 -19.48
C GLY A 55 0.94 -6.91 -19.28
N GLY A 56 1.48 -6.67 -18.12
CA GLY A 56 2.06 -5.38 -17.77
C GLY A 56 3.28 -5.52 -16.89
N TYR A 57 3.96 -4.41 -16.70
CA TYR A 57 5.09 -4.30 -15.78
C TYR A 57 5.08 -2.92 -15.12
N GLY A 58 5.74 -2.84 -13.99
CA GLY A 58 5.92 -1.58 -13.29
C GLY A 58 7.20 -1.55 -12.49
N GLU A 59 7.67 -0.36 -12.23
CA GLU A 59 8.84 -0.11 -11.42
C GLU A 59 8.63 1.11 -10.53
N SER A 60 9.22 1.10 -9.36
CA SER A 60 9.20 2.24 -8.47
C SER A 60 10.50 2.40 -7.69
N LEU A 61 10.77 3.65 -7.36
CA LEU A 61 11.84 4.06 -6.48
C LEU A 61 11.24 4.88 -5.34
N GLY A 62 11.49 4.47 -4.11
CA GLY A 62 11.05 5.15 -2.91
C GLY A 62 12.22 5.48 -1.99
N TRP A 63 12.16 6.62 -1.35
CA TRP A 63 13.05 7.01 -0.26
C TRP A 63 12.22 7.33 0.98
N LEU A 64 12.65 6.82 2.13
CA LEU A 64 12.01 7.05 3.42
C LEU A 64 13.06 7.49 4.43
N ARG A 65 12.73 8.50 5.21
CA ARG A 65 13.53 9.01 6.31
C ARG A 65 12.75 8.98 7.61
N SER A 66 13.33 8.36 8.62
CA SER A 66 12.85 8.47 9.99
C SER A 66 13.36 9.78 10.62
N LEU A 67 12.49 10.49 11.30
CA LEU A 67 12.77 11.75 11.96
C LEU A 67 12.81 11.54 13.48
N HIS A 68 13.50 12.45 14.19
CA HIS A 68 13.46 12.46 15.65
C HIS A 68 12.02 12.66 16.15
N GLY A 69 11.69 12.06 17.30
CA GLY A 69 10.37 12.18 17.89
C GLY A 69 9.27 11.34 17.25
N GLY A 70 9.64 10.28 16.51
CA GLY A 70 8.70 9.31 15.96
C GLY A 70 8.04 9.77 14.65
N GLY A 71 8.61 10.74 13.96
CA GLY A 71 8.18 11.16 12.64
C GLY A 71 8.82 10.34 11.52
N MET A 72 8.17 10.31 10.36
CA MET A 72 8.76 9.83 9.11
C MET A 72 8.28 10.67 7.93
N VAL A 73 9.11 10.75 6.91
CA VAL A 73 8.76 11.36 5.61
C VAL A 73 9.31 10.49 4.50
N GLY A 74 8.56 10.36 3.43
CA GLY A 74 8.94 9.58 2.26
C GLY A 74 8.61 10.28 0.96
N LEU A 75 9.38 9.95 -0.06
CA LEU A 75 9.20 10.38 -1.44
C LEU A 75 9.25 9.14 -2.31
N GLY A 76 8.49 9.14 -3.39
CA GLY A 76 8.50 8.04 -4.34
C GLY A 76 8.20 8.49 -5.75
N VAL A 77 8.66 7.71 -6.71
CA VAL A 77 8.25 7.79 -8.11
C VAL A 77 7.97 6.39 -8.59
N GLN A 78 6.92 6.26 -9.38
CA GLN A 78 6.50 4.98 -9.95
C GLN A 78 6.10 5.16 -11.40
N GLN A 79 6.49 4.20 -12.23
CA GLN A 79 6.01 4.03 -13.58
C GLN A 79 5.33 2.68 -13.71
N GLN A 80 4.24 2.64 -14.44
CA GLN A 80 3.49 1.43 -14.71
C GLN A 80 3.05 1.39 -16.17
N THR A 81 3.11 0.22 -16.76
CA THR A 81 2.54 -0.09 -18.06
C THR A 81 1.67 -1.31 -17.91
N LEU A 82 0.48 -1.30 -18.51
CA LEU A 82 -0.43 -2.44 -18.46
C LEU A 82 -1.32 -2.41 -19.70
N ALA A 83 -1.25 -3.46 -20.51
CA ALA A 83 -1.78 -3.50 -21.87
C ALA A 83 -1.39 -2.23 -22.67
N ASP A 84 -2.35 -1.40 -23.04
CA ASP A 84 -2.14 -0.22 -23.87
C ASP A 84 -2.03 1.08 -23.06
N ALA A 85 -2.10 0.98 -21.73
CA ALA A 85 -2.00 2.14 -20.86
C ALA A 85 -0.63 2.24 -20.17
N ARG A 86 -0.17 3.46 -20.03
CA ARG A 86 1.06 3.81 -19.32
C ARG A 86 0.83 5.04 -18.47
N TRP A 87 1.33 5.00 -17.24
CA TRP A 87 1.28 6.16 -16.35
C TRP A 87 2.50 6.26 -15.46
N THR A 88 2.76 7.48 -15.00
CA THR A 88 3.83 7.80 -14.07
C THR A 88 3.28 8.72 -13.00
N PHE A 89 3.62 8.47 -11.75
CA PHE A 89 3.28 9.37 -10.67
C PHE A 89 4.41 9.50 -9.64
N ALA A 90 4.41 10.64 -8.96
CA ALA A 90 5.23 10.90 -7.79
C ALA A 90 4.37 10.83 -6.53
N SER A 91 4.99 10.47 -5.43
CA SER A 91 4.34 10.43 -4.12
C SER A 91 5.15 11.14 -3.05
N VAL A 92 4.42 11.75 -2.12
CA VAL A 92 4.96 12.27 -0.87
C VAL A 92 4.13 11.66 0.25
N ASN A 93 4.78 11.12 1.25
CA ASN A 93 4.10 10.58 2.41
C ASN A 93 4.78 11.02 3.70
N GLY A 94 4.02 11.04 4.79
CA GLY A 94 4.52 11.37 6.11
C GLY A 94 3.67 10.75 7.18
N ALA A 95 4.28 10.47 8.32
CA ALA A 95 3.59 10.05 9.52
C ALA A 95 4.26 10.60 10.77
N LEU A 96 3.46 10.82 11.78
CA LEU A 96 3.91 11.20 13.12
C LEU A 96 3.33 10.21 14.11
N THR A 97 4.20 9.51 14.82
CA THR A 97 3.84 8.53 15.84
C THR A 97 4.28 9.02 17.22
N ARG A 98 3.38 8.95 18.19
CA ARG A 98 3.65 9.31 19.58
C ARG A 98 3.11 8.27 20.54
N ARG A 99 3.75 8.11 21.68
CA ARG A 99 3.24 7.34 22.80
C ARG A 99 2.54 8.27 23.79
N ASN A 100 1.37 7.87 24.27
CA ASN A 100 0.68 8.58 25.33
C ASN A 100 1.26 8.20 26.71
N ALA A 101 0.76 8.83 27.79
CA ALA A 101 1.20 8.55 29.16
C ALA A 101 0.98 7.08 29.61
N ALA A 102 0.05 6.35 28.98
CA ALA A 102 -0.17 4.92 29.20
C ALA A 102 0.72 4.02 28.32
N GLY A 103 1.73 4.57 27.62
CA GLY A 103 2.63 3.85 26.72
C GLY A 103 2.01 3.43 25.38
N ARG A 104 0.76 3.77 25.11
CA ARG A 104 0.04 3.39 23.90
C ARG A 104 0.41 4.28 22.73
N THR A 105 0.65 3.68 21.59
CA THR A 105 1.01 4.37 20.35
C THR A 105 -0.21 5.01 19.69
N ARG A 106 -0.03 6.22 19.16
CA ARG A 106 -0.97 6.92 18.29
C ARG A 106 -0.22 7.47 17.11
N SER A 107 -0.81 7.44 15.93
CA SER A 107 -0.20 7.97 14.71
C SER A 107 -1.18 8.79 13.89
N ILE A 108 -0.63 9.75 13.17
CA ILE A 108 -1.32 10.49 12.12
C ILE A 108 -0.46 10.33 10.86
N SER A 109 -1.09 10.09 9.73
CA SER A 109 -0.40 9.93 8.44
C SER A 109 -1.08 10.75 7.35
N ALA A 110 -0.30 11.15 6.36
CA ALA A 110 -0.76 11.79 5.14
C ALA A 110 0.03 11.25 3.95
N GLU A 111 -0.66 11.07 2.82
CA GLU A 111 -0.06 10.65 1.56
C GLU A 111 -0.67 11.46 0.41
N ILE A 112 0.16 11.84 -0.55
CA ILE A 112 -0.25 12.53 -1.76
C ILE A 112 0.43 11.84 -2.94
N TYR A 113 -0.37 11.49 -3.94
CA TYR A 113 0.07 10.96 -5.22
C TYR A 113 -0.38 11.92 -6.32
N ARG A 114 0.51 12.27 -7.22
CA ARG A 114 0.22 13.10 -8.39
C ARG A 114 0.97 12.55 -9.59
N GLY A 115 0.28 12.50 -10.73
CA GLY A 115 0.88 12.02 -11.95
C GLY A 115 -0.02 12.17 -13.14
N SER A 116 0.41 11.59 -14.25
CA SER A 116 -0.32 11.55 -15.49
C SER A 116 -0.05 10.26 -16.24
N GLY A 117 -0.88 9.96 -17.19
CA GLY A 117 -0.74 8.79 -18.02
C GLY A 117 -1.45 8.95 -19.37
N GLU A 118 -1.42 7.87 -20.12
CA GLU A 118 -2.06 7.73 -21.41
C GLU A 118 -2.70 6.35 -21.48
N ASP A 119 -3.94 6.28 -21.93
CA ASP A 119 -4.65 5.05 -22.23
C ASP A 119 -5.17 5.11 -23.67
N THR A 120 -4.69 4.19 -24.53
CA THR A 120 -5.05 4.15 -25.97
C THR A 120 -4.88 5.49 -26.70
N GLY A 121 -3.84 6.27 -26.35
CA GLY A 121 -3.58 7.60 -26.91
C GLY A 121 -4.38 8.74 -26.25
N ARG A 122 -5.18 8.46 -25.23
CA ARG A 122 -5.92 9.47 -24.48
C ARG A 122 -5.18 9.80 -23.18
N PRO A 123 -4.75 11.06 -22.99
CA PRO A 123 -4.09 11.47 -21.75
C PRO A 123 -5.09 11.53 -20.58
N PHE A 124 -4.59 11.29 -19.36
CA PHE A 124 -5.34 11.45 -18.13
C PHE A 124 -4.46 11.93 -16.98
N ASP A 125 -5.08 12.61 -16.02
CA ASP A 125 -4.46 13.03 -14.78
C ASP A 125 -4.78 12.04 -13.65
N TYR A 126 -3.84 11.97 -12.70
CA TYR A 126 -3.90 11.10 -11.55
C TYR A 126 -3.64 11.87 -10.26
N ALA A 127 -4.59 11.85 -9.35
CA ALA A 127 -4.45 12.49 -8.07
C ALA A 127 -5.10 11.64 -6.96
N VAL A 128 -4.33 11.31 -5.93
CA VAL A 128 -4.86 10.70 -4.71
C VAL A 128 -4.28 11.40 -3.50
N THR A 129 -5.14 11.75 -2.55
CA THR A 129 -4.75 12.28 -1.25
C THR A 129 -5.33 11.38 -0.17
N ALA A 130 -4.51 10.93 0.76
CA ALA A 130 -4.94 10.12 1.89
C ALA A 130 -4.57 10.76 3.22
N LEU A 131 -5.47 10.69 4.18
CA LEU A 131 -5.26 11.11 5.57
C LEU A 131 -5.65 9.95 6.48
N GLY A 132 -4.82 9.67 7.47
CA GLY A 132 -5.04 8.55 8.37
C GLY A 132 -4.75 8.90 9.82
N VAL A 133 -5.48 8.25 10.72
CA VAL A 133 -5.21 8.24 12.15
C VAL A 133 -5.26 6.80 12.65
N ALA A 134 -4.36 6.42 13.53
CA ALA A 134 -4.38 5.12 14.16
C ALA A 134 -4.04 5.22 15.65
N GLY A 135 -4.50 4.25 16.43
CA GLY A 135 -4.19 4.23 17.84
C GLY A 135 -4.38 2.86 18.47
N ALA A 136 -3.48 2.48 19.36
CA ALA A 136 -3.60 1.30 20.19
C ALA A 136 -4.72 1.53 21.23
N VAL A 137 -5.73 0.65 21.23
CA VAL A 137 -6.82 0.61 22.21
C VAL A 137 -6.38 -0.23 23.42
N THR A 138 -5.75 -1.36 23.13
CA THR A 138 -5.10 -2.23 24.13
C THR A 138 -3.69 -2.58 23.64
N ASP A 139 -2.96 -3.39 24.38
CA ASP A 139 -1.64 -3.87 23.96
C ASP A 139 -1.70 -4.82 22.74
N ARG A 140 -2.89 -5.33 22.42
CA ARG A 140 -3.12 -6.27 21.31
C ARG A 140 -4.05 -5.74 20.23
N LEU A 141 -4.79 -4.66 20.50
CA LEU A 141 -5.80 -4.13 19.61
C LEU A 141 -5.49 -2.69 19.23
N SER A 142 -5.46 -2.41 17.92
CA SER A 142 -5.35 -1.06 17.38
C SER A 142 -6.49 -0.79 16.41
N LEU A 143 -6.94 0.45 16.38
CA LEU A 143 -7.91 0.95 15.41
C LEU A 143 -7.22 1.93 14.48
N ARG A 144 -7.66 1.95 13.22
CA ARG A 144 -7.23 2.88 12.19
C ARG A 144 -8.44 3.41 11.43
N PHE A 145 -8.44 4.70 11.22
CA PHE A 145 -9.32 5.36 10.28
C PHE A 145 -8.48 6.06 9.22
N GLU A 146 -8.87 5.92 7.97
CA GLU A 146 -8.21 6.54 6.82
C GLU A 146 -9.30 7.06 5.89
N THR A 147 -9.08 8.19 5.26
CA THR A 147 -9.91 8.67 4.15
C THR A 147 -9.02 8.96 2.95
N ARG A 148 -9.49 8.60 1.77
CA ARG A 148 -8.82 8.86 0.48
C ARG A 148 -9.73 9.67 -0.41
N GLU A 149 -9.23 10.79 -0.87
CA GLU A 149 -9.79 11.52 -1.99
C GLU A 149 -9.08 11.02 -3.26
N ILE A 150 -9.87 10.57 -4.21
CA ILE A 150 -9.40 9.96 -5.46
C ILE A 150 -9.96 10.80 -6.60
N ASP A 151 -9.06 11.21 -7.50
CA ASP A 151 -9.40 11.96 -8.71
C ASP A 151 -8.51 11.45 -9.84
N ILE A 152 -9.09 10.62 -10.72
CA ILE A 152 -8.39 9.91 -11.78
C ILE A 152 -9.28 9.95 -13.02
N ASP A 153 -8.92 10.79 -13.97
CA ASP A 153 -9.69 11.01 -15.21
C ASP A 153 -11.16 11.38 -14.90
N THR A 154 -12.08 10.49 -15.23
CA THR A 154 -13.53 10.65 -14.99
C THR A 154 -13.98 10.08 -13.65
N THR A 155 -13.10 9.41 -12.92
CA THR A 155 -13.42 8.78 -11.64
C THR A 155 -12.97 9.65 -10.48
N HIS A 156 -13.91 10.08 -9.65
CA HIS A 156 -13.61 10.90 -8.48
C HIS A 156 -14.48 10.51 -7.29
N GLY A 157 -13.98 10.76 -6.09
CA GLY A 157 -14.76 10.57 -4.88
C GLY A 157 -13.92 10.37 -3.63
N ASN A 158 -14.62 10.16 -2.53
CA ASN A 158 -14.00 9.95 -1.23
C ASN A 158 -14.27 8.53 -0.72
N LEU A 159 -13.20 7.87 -0.26
CA LEU A 159 -13.20 6.51 0.23
C LEU A 159 -12.71 6.44 1.67
N PRO A 160 -13.58 6.62 2.68
CA PRO A 160 -13.25 6.32 4.06
C PRO A 160 -13.03 4.82 4.27
N LYS A 161 -12.09 4.50 5.14
CA LYS A 161 -11.69 3.14 5.50
C LYS A 161 -11.52 3.04 7.00
N LEU A 162 -12.19 2.06 7.61
CA LEU A 162 -12.02 1.69 9.01
C LEU A 162 -11.23 0.39 9.08
N GLY A 163 -10.18 0.36 9.87
CA GLY A 163 -9.32 -0.81 10.07
C GLY A 163 -9.19 -1.18 11.54
N LEU A 164 -9.00 -2.47 11.77
CA LEU A 164 -8.75 -3.07 13.07
C LEU A 164 -7.58 -4.02 12.94
N SER A 165 -6.57 -3.86 13.82
CA SER A 165 -5.40 -4.73 13.88
C SER A 165 -5.39 -5.47 15.19
N PHE A 166 -5.25 -6.79 15.15
CA PHE A 166 -5.21 -7.64 16.33
C PHE A 166 -3.95 -8.49 16.38
N LEU A 167 -3.17 -8.32 17.45
CA LEU A 167 -1.97 -9.08 17.74
C LEU A 167 -2.34 -10.33 18.54
N TRP A 168 -2.39 -11.50 17.90
CA TRP A 168 -2.70 -12.78 18.54
C TRP A 168 -1.62 -13.18 19.55
N ASN A 169 -0.36 -13.05 19.11
CA ASN A 169 0.84 -13.31 19.91
C ASN A 169 2.02 -12.58 19.26
N THR A 170 3.23 -12.82 19.71
CA THR A 170 4.46 -12.19 19.19
C THR A 170 4.76 -12.50 17.70
N HIS A 171 4.10 -13.50 17.14
CA HIS A 171 4.34 -13.97 15.78
C HIS A 171 3.21 -13.67 14.79
N PHE A 172 1.99 -13.41 15.26
CA PHE A 172 0.83 -13.24 14.38
C PHE A 172 0.11 -11.93 14.61
N LEU A 173 -0.01 -11.14 13.55
CA LEU A 173 -0.80 -9.91 13.48
C LEU A 173 -1.84 -10.06 12.37
N THR A 174 -3.11 -9.80 12.67
CA THR A 174 -4.17 -9.78 11.66
C THR A 174 -4.79 -8.39 11.60
N ASP A 175 -4.88 -7.87 10.39
CA ASP A 175 -5.57 -6.64 10.03
C ASP A 175 -6.87 -6.99 9.31
N VAL A 176 -7.96 -6.33 9.69
CA VAL A 176 -9.23 -6.35 8.98
C VAL A 176 -9.62 -4.92 8.68
N ALA A 177 -10.10 -4.62 7.47
CA ALA A 177 -10.54 -3.29 7.15
C ALA A 177 -11.80 -3.33 6.27
N TYR A 178 -12.63 -2.31 6.45
CA TYR A 178 -13.80 -2.02 5.65
C TYR A 178 -13.65 -0.63 5.03
N ALA A 179 -13.93 -0.52 3.75
CA ALA A 179 -13.89 0.72 3.00
C ALA A 179 -15.17 0.86 2.18
N LYS A 180 -15.78 2.05 2.18
CA LYS A 180 -16.98 2.35 1.40
C LYS A 180 -16.91 3.76 0.88
N SER A 181 -17.14 3.95 -0.42
CA SER A 181 -17.23 5.29 -1.01
C SER A 181 -18.47 6.02 -0.50
N VAL A 182 -18.29 7.30 -0.16
CA VAL A 182 -19.37 8.15 0.39
C VAL A 182 -19.73 9.30 -0.53
N SER A 183 -18.93 9.54 -1.58
CA SER A 183 -19.18 10.59 -2.56
C SER A 183 -18.56 10.25 -3.91
N GLY A 184 -18.97 10.96 -4.95
CA GLY A 184 -18.49 10.78 -6.31
C GLY A 184 -19.04 9.51 -6.98
N ASN A 185 -18.29 8.99 -7.95
CA ASN A 185 -18.66 7.84 -8.76
C ASN A 185 -17.75 6.61 -8.54
N LEU A 186 -17.13 6.48 -7.35
CA LEU A 186 -16.23 5.37 -7.06
C LEU A 186 -16.93 4.02 -6.94
N GLY A 187 -18.21 3.98 -6.54
CA GLY A 187 -19.01 2.75 -6.44
C GLY A 187 -18.32 1.61 -5.67
N THR A 188 -17.57 1.93 -4.61
CA THR A 188 -16.68 0.98 -3.93
C THR A 188 -17.21 0.60 -2.56
N GLU A 189 -17.29 -0.69 -2.28
CA GLU A 189 -17.53 -1.25 -0.95
C GLU A 189 -16.69 -2.52 -0.78
N LEU A 190 -15.67 -2.49 0.07
CA LEU A 190 -14.67 -3.55 0.21
C LEU A 190 -14.46 -3.94 1.66
N VAL A 191 -14.36 -5.24 1.89
CA VAL A 191 -13.79 -5.84 3.11
C VAL A 191 -12.45 -6.46 2.75
N SER A 192 -11.43 -6.19 3.53
CA SER A 192 -10.11 -6.78 3.35
C SER A 192 -9.55 -7.35 4.64
N THR A 193 -8.78 -8.41 4.52
CA THR A 193 -8.03 -8.99 5.63
C THR A 193 -6.60 -9.27 5.21
N ARG A 194 -5.70 -9.15 6.17
CA ARG A 194 -4.28 -9.48 6.01
C ARG A 194 -3.79 -10.09 7.31
N THR A 195 -3.01 -11.15 7.22
CA THR A 195 -2.30 -11.73 8.35
C THR A 195 -0.81 -11.75 8.06
N ASP A 196 -0.03 -11.28 9.01
CA ASP A 196 1.42 -11.31 9.00
C ASP A 196 1.90 -12.33 10.04
N TYR A 197 2.79 -13.22 9.61
CA TYR A 197 3.54 -14.11 10.48
C TYR A 197 5.00 -13.64 10.55
N PHE A 198 5.47 -13.37 11.75
CA PHE A 198 6.83 -12.93 12.04
C PHE A 198 7.67 -14.11 12.55
N GLY A 199 8.40 -14.74 11.65
CA GLY A 199 9.38 -15.77 11.98
C GLY A 199 10.77 -15.17 12.24
N GLU A 200 11.70 -15.97 12.77
CA GLU A 200 13.06 -15.52 13.08
C GLU A 200 13.88 -15.11 11.83
N ARG A 201 13.63 -15.75 10.70
CA ARG A 201 14.42 -15.59 9.47
C ARG A 201 13.64 -15.03 8.29
N PHE A 202 12.34 -14.98 8.41
CA PHE A 202 11.45 -14.50 7.36
C PHE A 202 10.12 -14.03 7.96
N ARG A 203 9.40 -13.23 7.19
CA ARG A 203 8.02 -12.85 7.46
C ARG A 203 7.16 -13.37 6.33
N LEU A 204 6.04 -13.99 6.66
CA LEU A 204 5.00 -14.30 5.68
C LEU A 204 3.86 -13.29 5.81
N LEU A 205 3.26 -12.98 4.70
CA LEU A 205 2.04 -12.19 4.67
C LEU A 205 1.06 -12.86 3.72
N PHE A 206 -0.19 -12.90 4.09
CA PHE A 206 -1.27 -13.39 3.24
C PHE A 206 -2.56 -12.67 3.57
N GLY A 207 -3.44 -12.57 2.60
CA GLY A 207 -4.71 -11.90 2.81
C GLY A 207 -5.63 -11.99 1.60
N ALA A 208 -6.79 -11.37 1.78
CA ALA A 208 -7.83 -11.32 0.77
C ALA A 208 -8.60 -10.02 0.88
N ALA A 209 -9.22 -9.61 -0.23
CA ALA A 209 -10.20 -8.55 -0.28
C ALA A 209 -11.41 -8.99 -1.11
N PHE A 210 -12.59 -8.59 -0.68
CA PHE A 210 -13.86 -8.96 -1.29
C PHE A 210 -14.79 -7.76 -1.31
N GLY A 211 -15.59 -7.64 -2.34
CA GLY A 211 -16.64 -6.63 -2.40
C GLY A 211 -16.89 -6.10 -3.80
N GLU A 212 -17.47 -4.93 -3.85
CA GLU A 212 -17.69 -4.18 -5.07
C GLU A 212 -16.67 -3.05 -5.12
N ALA A 213 -16.00 -2.92 -6.25
CA ALA A 213 -15.05 -1.85 -6.42
C ALA A 213 -15.06 -1.33 -7.85
N ALA A 214 -15.02 -0.02 -7.99
CA ALA A 214 -14.63 0.54 -9.27
C ALA A 214 -13.20 0.09 -9.57
N PRO A 215 -12.91 -0.37 -10.78
CA PRO A 215 -11.56 -0.77 -11.19
C PRO A 215 -10.52 0.33 -10.95
N SER A 216 -10.91 1.58 -11.14
CA SER A 216 -10.11 2.75 -10.79
C SER A 216 -9.66 2.79 -9.34
N VAL A 217 -10.44 2.28 -8.40
CA VAL A 217 -10.09 2.24 -6.97
C VAL A 217 -9.15 1.09 -6.66
N LEU A 218 -9.36 -0.08 -7.27
CA LEU A 218 -8.50 -1.24 -7.08
C LEU A 218 -7.17 -1.10 -7.81
N ASN A 219 -7.15 -0.35 -8.92
CA ASN A 219 -6.03 -0.35 -9.84
C ASN A 219 -5.71 0.99 -10.44
N LEU A 220 -6.43 1.99 -10.02
CA LEU A 220 -6.15 3.35 -10.43
C LEU A 220 -6.13 3.52 -11.95
N GLN A 221 -7.03 2.82 -12.65
CA GLN A 221 -7.10 2.98 -14.09
C GLN A 221 -8.08 4.06 -14.51
N PRO A 222 -7.62 4.98 -15.34
CA PRO A 222 -8.46 5.92 -16.04
C PRO A 222 -9.27 5.26 -17.17
N GLY A 223 -10.41 5.85 -17.44
CA GLY A 223 -11.16 5.57 -18.66
C GLY A 223 -12.04 4.33 -18.69
N LEU A 224 -12.04 3.50 -17.67
CA LEU A 224 -12.96 2.36 -17.58
C LEU A 224 -14.16 2.69 -16.70
N ALA A 225 -15.22 3.15 -17.31
CA ALA A 225 -16.53 3.11 -16.69
C ALA A 225 -16.97 1.65 -16.59
N LEU A 226 -16.68 0.98 -15.48
CA LEU A 226 -17.40 -0.25 -15.16
C LEU A 226 -18.76 0.11 -14.56
N PRO A 227 -19.77 -0.73 -14.77
CA PRO A 227 -21.04 -0.60 -14.07
C PRO A 227 -20.78 -0.53 -12.56
N GLU A 228 -21.52 0.31 -11.85
CA GLU A 228 -21.58 0.28 -10.40
C GLU A 228 -21.84 -1.15 -9.92
N GLY A 229 -21.17 -1.58 -8.85
CA GLY A 229 -21.38 -2.91 -8.29
C GLY A 229 -20.58 -4.03 -8.95
N THR A 230 -19.44 -3.75 -9.55
CA THR A 230 -18.56 -4.80 -10.09
C THR A 230 -17.95 -5.63 -8.97
N SER A 231 -18.36 -6.88 -8.84
CA SER A 231 -17.82 -7.81 -7.85
C SER A 231 -16.32 -8.08 -8.09
N SER A 232 -15.54 -7.95 -7.05
CA SER A 232 -14.09 -8.18 -7.04
C SER A 232 -13.67 -9.12 -5.92
N ARG A 233 -12.66 -9.94 -6.18
CA ARG A 233 -12.02 -10.82 -5.20
C ARG A 233 -10.52 -10.79 -5.44
N GLN A 234 -9.77 -10.50 -4.42
CA GLN A 234 -8.30 -10.51 -4.47
C GLN A 234 -7.76 -11.43 -3.40
N PHE A 235 -6.73 -12.19 -3.74
CA PHE A 235 -5.95 -13.01 -2.81
C PHE A 235 -4.49 -12.68 -3.01
N PHE A 236 -3.74 -12.63 -1.93
CA PHE A 236 -2.30 -12.41 -2.03
C PHE A 236 -1.54 -13.21 -0.98
N VAL A 237 -0.32 -13.56 -1.33
CA VAL A 237 0.66 -14.18 -0.45
C VAL A 237 2.02 -13.57 -0.72
N GLY A 238 2.80 -13.37 0.32
CA GLY A 238 4.14 -12.84 0.18
C GLY A 238 5.09 -13.37 1.25
N VAL A 239 6.36 -13.22 0.94
CA VAL A 239 7.45 -13.54 1.84
C VAL A 239 8.46 -12.39 1.87
N SER A 240 8.84 -11.99 3.06
CA SER A 240 9.93 -11.03 3.26
C SER A 240 11.08 -11.73 3.98
N LYS A 241 12.29 -11.44 3.55
CA LYS A 241 13.50 -12.00 4.12
C LYS A 241 14.53 -10.89 4.36
N PRO A 242 15.00 -10.72 5.61
CA PRO A 242 16.14 -9.86 5.87
C PRO A 242 17.41 -10.44 5.21
N LEU A 243 18.19 -9.57 4.62
CA LEU A 243 19.47 -9.84 4.01
C LEU A 243 20.56 -9.03 4.74
N GLU A 244 21.83 -9.32 4.47
CA GLU A 244 22.95 -8.60 5.12
C GLU A 244 22.88 -7.06 4.94
N ARG A 245 22.36 -6.60 3.81
CA ARG A 245 22.30 -5.17 3.47
C ARG A 245 20.91 -4.68 3.13
N GLY A 246 19.87 -5.29 3.71
CA GLY A 246 18.51 -4.86 3.43
C GLY A 246 17.47 -5.93 3.66
N GLU A 247 16.34 -5.78 3.02
CA GLU A 247 15.21 -6.70 3.09
C GLU A 247 14.65 -6.93 1.70
N LEU A 248 14.46 -8.19 1.32
CA LEU A 248 13.81 -8.58 0.09
C LEU A 248 12.38 -9.02 0.40
N LEU A 249 11.42 -8.46 -0.32
CA LEU A 249 10.01 -8.84 -0.26
C LEU A 249 9.57 -9.32 -1.64
N ALA A 250 8.92 -10.47 -1.69
CA ALA A 250 8.23 -10.97 -2.87
C ALA A 250 6.75 -11.21 -2.54
N VAL A 251 5.85 -10.75 -3.40
CA VAL A 251 4.41 -10.94 -3.24
C VAL A 251 3.81 -11.39 -4.55
N ALA A 252 3.01 -12.44 -4.48
CA ALA A 252 2.14 -12.87 -5.57
C ALA A 252 0.70 -12.52 -5.21
N ASP A 253 -0.04 -11.95 -6.13
CA ASP A 253 -1.46 -11.69 -6.00
C ASP A 253 -2.27 -12.21 -7.21
N GLN A 254 -3.51 -12.58 -6.91
CA GLN A 254 -4.51 -12.97 -7.90
C GLN A 254 -5.76 -12.14 -7.66
N LEU A 255 -6.22 -11.45 -8.70
CA LEU A 255 -7.44 -10.66 -8.66
C LEU A 255 -8.43 -11.15 -9.71
N TYR A 256 -9.67 -11.25 -9.31
CA TYR A 256 -10.83 -11.60 -10.12
C TYR A 256 -11.80 -10.42 -10.14
N VAL A 257 -12.17 -9.95 -11.33
CA VAL A 257 -13.12 -8.85 -11.52
C VAL A 257 -14.01 -9.19 -12.71
N SER A 258 -15.30 -9.38 -12.47
CA SER A 258 -16.32 -9.55 -13.54
C SER A 258 -15.90 -10.42 -14.74
N GLY A 259 -15.37 -11.62 -14.47
CA GLY A 259 -14.95 -12.56 -15.53
C GLY A 259 -13.55 -12.30 -16.10
N SER A 260 -12.80 -11.40 -15.50
CA SER A 260 -11.40 -11.12 -15.83
C SER A 260 -10.51 -11.54 -14.68
N GLU A 261 -9.36 -12.10 -15.00
CA GLU A 261 -8.37 -12.53 -14.02
C GLU A 261 -7.04 -11.85 -14.28
N ARG A 262 -6.36 -11.51 -13.19
CA ARG A 262 -4.99 -11.04 -13.22
C ARG A 262 -4.16 -11.72 -12.16
N ALA A 263 -2.97 -12.18 -12.54
CA ALA A 263 -1.91 -12.56 -11.62
C ALA A 263 -0.79 -11.52 -11.68
N THR A 264 -0.27 -11.11 -10.52
CA THR A 264 0.85 -10.19 -10.41
C THR A 264 1.92 -10.78 -9.50
N LEU A 265 3.18 -10.62 -9.88
CA LEU A 265 4.34 -10.84 -9.03
C LEU A 265 5.03 -9.50 -8.80
N THR A 266 5.20 -9.13 -7.54
CA THR A 266 5.91 -7.92 -7.11
C THR A 266 7.14 -8.31 -6.31
N ILE A 267 8.29 -7.72 -6.63
CA ILE A 267 9.55 -7.89 -5.91
C ILE A 267 10.01 -6.50 -5.47
N SER A 268 10.30 -6.36 -4.18
CA SER A 268 10.81 -5.12 -3.58
C SER A 268 12.09 -5.39 -2.81
N TYR A 269 13.06 -4.50 -2.96
CA TYR A 269 14.29 -4.53 -2.18
C TYR A 269 14.47 -3.22 -1.42
N MET A 270 14.55 -3.32 -0.11
CA MET A 270 14.73 -2.19 0.80
C MET A 270 16.18 -2.15 1.31
N ILE A 271 16.84 -1.03 1.10
CA ILE A 271 18.24 -0.79 1.47
C ILE A 271 18.29 0.25 2.58
N PRO A 272 18.77 -0.06 3.79
CA PRO A 272 19.05 0.95 4.80
C PRO A 272 20.28 1.76 4.38
N LEU A 273 20.13 3.08 4.31
CA LEU A 273 21.21 4.01 4.04
C LEU A 273 21.85 4.38 5.37
N ARG A 274 23.03 3.84 5.70
CA ARG A 274 23.76 4.18 6.92
C ARG A 274 24.22 5.65 6.86
N ARG A 275 23.83 6.45 7.83
CA ARG A 275 24.56 7.67 8.13
C ARG A 275 25.81 7.29 8.92
N GLU A 276 27.00 7.60 8.39
CA GLU A 276 28.19 7.70 9.23
C GLU A 276 27.90 8.73 10.32
N GLN A 277 27.79 8.28 11.56
CA GLN A 277 27.93 9.17 12.70
C GLN A 277 29.38 9.70 12.64
N ARG A 278 29.58 10.88 12.09
CA ARG A 278 30.80 11.63 12.35
C ARG A 278 30.85 11.80 13.86
N SER A 279 31.62 10.99 14.54
CA SER A 279 32.04 11.22 15.90
C SER A 279 32.73 12.58 15.90
N LYS A 280 32.10 13.59 16.47
CA LYS A 280 32.80 14.82 16.86
C LYS A 280 33.73 14.37 17.97
N GLN A 281 35.01 14.19 17.63
CA GLN A 281 36.11 14.26 18.56
C GLN A 281 36.27 15.67 19.04
#